data_4838b577ce6950fb9c270a3ca3866397
#
_entry.id   4838b577ce6950fb9c270a3ca3866397
#
_cell.length_a   1.000
_cell.length_b   1.000
_cell.length_c   1.000
_cell.angle_alpha   90.00
_cell.angle_beta   90.00
_cell.angle_gamma   90.00
#
_symmetry.space_group_name_H-M   'P 1'
#
loop_
_entity.id
_entity.type
_entity.pdbx_description
1 polymer ?
#
loop_
_entity_poly.entity_id
_entity_poly.type
_entity_poly.pdbx_seq_one_letter_code
_entity_poly.pdbx_strand_id
1 'polypeptide(L)'
;MQPRAKTPKRGEIWSVQLPVDPPGKGRRPVVIVSLDARNRHERAETVLVIPLTRSIHKDAPTHVLLTAGETGLQSDSAARAEDVTVVLKKTLREPQARLRQLGDRRICDLAAKVTLAMGCGPLQAIP
;
A
#
# COMPACT_ATOMS: atom_id res chain seq x y z
N MET A 1 0.11 31.96 -0.21
CA MET A 1 -0.13 30.89 -1.19
C MET A 1 0.14 29.54 -0.55
N GLN A 2 -0.85 28.66 -0.59
CA GLN A 2 -0.67 27.34 0.00
C GLN A 2 0.18 26.47 -0.94
N PRO A 3 1.14 25.71 -0.39
CA PRO A 3 1.89 24.81 -1.22
C PRO A 3 0.97 23.74 -1.83
N ARG A 4 1.26 23.36 -3.05
CA ARG A 4 0.55 22.28 -3.70
C ARG A 4 0.75 21.00 -2.91
N ALA A 5 -0.33 20.24 -2.72
CA ALA A 5 -0.20 18.91 -2.15
C ALA A 5 0.65 18.04 -3.09
N LYS A 6 1.57 17.30 -2.51
CA LYS A 6 2.42 16.41 -3.28
C LYS A 6 1.59 15.28 -3.86
N THR A 7 1.77 15.00 -5.15
CA THR A 7 1.08 13.89 -5.81
C THR A 7 1.70 12.56 -5.38
N PRO A 8 0.91 11.61 -4.87
CA PRO A 8 1.45 10.29 -4.54
C PRO A 8 1.89 9.55 -5.81
N LYS A 9 2.98 8.81 -5.68
CA LYS A 9 3.55 8.03 -6.77
C LYS A 9 3.49 6.55 -6.45
N ARG A 10 3.34 5.74 -7.49
CA ARG A 10 3.33 4.29 -7.37
C ARG A 10 4.57 3.80 -6.65
N GLY A 11 4.38 2.97 -5.64
CA GLY A 11 5.45 2.43 -4.81
C GLY A 11 5.79 3.26 -3.58
N GLU A 12 5.33 4.50 -3.51
CA GLU A 12 5.57 5.32 -2.33
C GLU A 12 4.76 4.83 -1.13
N ILE A 13 5.31 5.04 0.06
CA ILE A 13 4.64 4.71 1.31
C ILE A 13 4.13 6.01 1.92
N TRP A 14 2.84 6.02 2.21
CA TRP A 14 2.16 7.17 2.81
C TRP A 14 1.46 6.73 4.08
N SER A 15 1.04 7.69 4.87
CA SER A 15 0.29 7.45 6.10
C SER A 15 -1.16 7.88 5.89
N VAL A 16 -2.10 7.04 6.31
CA VAL A 16 -3.51 7.34 6.18
C VAL A 16 -4.30 6.63 7.29
N GLN A 17 -5.41 7.24 7.70
CA GLN A 17 -6.37 6.57 8.55
C GLN A 17 -7.33 5.80 7.65
N LEU A 18 -7.32 4.48 7.76
CA LEU A 18 -8.16 3.63 6.92
C LEU A 18 -9.60 3.66 7.43
N PRO A 19 -10.60 3.76 6.53
CA PRO A 19 -12.00 3.77 6.95
C PRO A 19 -12.44 2.52 7.70
N VAL A 20 -11.79 1.38 7.41
CA VAL A 20 -12.12 0.09 8.06
C VAL A 20 -11.50 -0.05 9.44
N ASP A 21 -10.54 0.78 9.80
CA ASP A 21 -9.92 0.72 11.11
C ASP A 21 -10.84 1.33 12.17
N PRO A 22 -10.82 0.79 13.40
CA PRO A 22 -11.62 1.38 14.47
C PRO A 22 -11.20 2.81 14.78
N PRO A 23 -12.13 3.65 15.25
CA PRO A 23 -11.78 4.99 15.73
C PRO A 23 -10.68 4.91 16.78
N GLY A 24 -9.70 5.81 16.70
CA GLY A 24 -8.60 5.86 17.66
C GLY A 24 -7.42 4.96 17.33
N LYS A 25 -7.51 4.11 16.32
CA LYS A 25 -6.36 3.30 15.90
C LYS A 25 -5.23 4.13 15.32
N GLY A 26 -5.56 5.30 14.78
CA GLY A 26 -4.57 6.21 14.24
C GLY A 26 -4.23 5.90 12.79
N ARG A 27 -3.17 6.52 12.33
CA ARG A 27 -2.73 6.43 10.94
C ARG A 27 -1.89 5.18 10.74
N ARG A 28 -2.00 4.61 9.55
CA ARG A 28 -1.31 3.37 9.18
C ARG A 28 -0.50 3.60 7.92
N PRO A 29 0.70 3.02 7.80
CA PRO A 29 1.43 3.08 6.54
C PRO A 29 0.75 2.25 5.47
N VAL A 30 0.71 2.79 4.26
CA VAL A 30 0.15 2.13 3.08
C VAL A 30 1.09 2.32 1.90
N VAL A 31 1.08 1.38 0.96
CA VAL A 31 1.82 1.49 -0.29
C VAL A 31 0.87 1.93 -1.39
N ILE A 32 1.26 2.95 -2.16
CA ILE A 32 0.52 3.37 -3.34
C ILE A 32 0.76 2.34 -4.45
N VAL A 33 -0.30 1.71 -4.93
CA VAL A 33 -0.18 0.66 -5.95
C VAL A 33 -0.85 1.03 -7.27
N SER A 34 -1.59 2.13 -7.32
CA SER A 34 -2.20 2.58 -8.57
C SER A 34 -1.18 3.20 -9.51
N LEU A 35 -1.48 3.16 -10.81
CA LEU A 35 -0.60 3.71 -11.85
C LEU A 35 -0.42 5.21 -11.69
N ASP A 36 0.78 5.68 -12.01
CA ASP A 36 1.09 7.11 -11.94
C ASP A 36 0.22 7.96 -12.86
N ALA A 37 -0.15 7.43 -14.03
CA ALA A 37 -1.06 8.13 -14.93
C ALA A 37 -2.39 8.44 -14.24
N ARG A 38 -2.89 7.50 -13.41
CA ARG A 38 -4.08 7.71 -12.61
C ARG A 38 -3.81 8.63 -11.42
N ASN A 39 -2.67 8.40 -10.75
CA ASN A 39 -2.34 9.15 -9.53
C ASN A 39 -2.23 10.65 -9.76
N ARG A 40 -1.68 11.05 -10.91
CA ARG A 40 -1.49 12.46 -11.24
C ARG A 40 -2.69 13.10 -11.96
N HIS A 41 -3.71 12.31 -12.32
CA HIS A 41 -4.87 12.83 -13.02
C HIS A 41 -5.72 13.68 -12.08
N GLU A 42 -5.99 14.92 -12.46
CA GLU A 42 -6.68 15.86 -11.59
C GLU A 42 -8.08 15.41 -11.19
N ARG A 43 -8.78 14.72 -12.08
CA ARG A 43 -10.13 14.25 -11.81
C ARG A 43 -10.17 12.96 -10.98
N ALA A 44 -9.04 12.28 -10.84
CA ALA A 44 -8.98 11.09 -9.99
C ALA A 44 -8.71 11.53 -8.56
N GLU A 45 -9.74 11.51 -7.74
CA GLU A 45 -9.64 11.95 -6.33
C GLU A 45 -9.06 10.88 -5.42
N THR A 46 -8.94 9.65 -5.92
CA THR A 46 -8.52 8.50 -5.12
C THR A 46 -7.27 7.85 -5.68
N VAL A 47 -6.60 7.10 -4.83
CA VAL A 47 -5.53 6.20 -5.23
C VAL A 47 -5.81 4.83 -4.64
N LEU A 48 -5.24 3.78 -5.25
CA LEU A 48 -5.27 2.43 -4.69
C LEU A 48 -4.09 2.25 -3.76
N VAL A 49 -4.36 1.66 -2.61
CA VAL A 49 -3.33 1.42 -1.60
C VAL A 49 -3.45 0.01 -1.04
N ILE A 50 -2.34 -0.51 -0.53
CA ILE A 50 -2.31 -1.74 0.24
C ILE A 50 -1.74 -1.43 1.62
N PRO A 51 -2.47 -1.78 2.70
CA PRO A 51 -2.00 -1.50 4.06
C PRO A 51 -0.81 -2.36 4.44
N LEU A 52 0.08 -1.78 5.25
CA LEU A 52 1.21 -2.49 5.84
C LEU A 52 0.92 -2.74 7.32
N THR A 53 1.31 -3.90 7.82
CA THR A 53 1.15 -4.26 9.22
C THR A 53 2.47 -4.80 9.77
N ARG A 54 2.72 -4.55 11.06
CA ARG A 54 3.85 -5.16 11.76
C ARG A 54 3.54 -6.58 12.23
N SER A 55 2.27 -6.96 12.23
CA SER A 55 1.85 -8.32 12.58
C SER A 55 2.10 -9.23 11.39
N ILE A 56 3.21 -9.94 11.41
CA ILE A 56 3.64 -10.78 10.29
C ILE A 56 3.16 -12.21 10.50
N HIS A 57 2.39 -12.71 9.55
CA HIS A 57 1.92 -14.09 9.51
C HIS A 57 2.50 -14.76 8.28
N LYS A 58 3.54 -15.58 8.48
CA LYS A 58 4.28 -16.19 7.37
C LYS A 58 3.44 -17.13 6.53
N ASP A 59 2.38 -17.68 7.11
CA ASP A 59 1.50 -18.63 6.41
C ASP A 59 0.35 -17.96 5.66
N ALA A 60 0.23 -16.63 5.75
CA ALA A 60 -0.83 -15.91 5.04
C ALA A 60 -0.49 -15.82 3.55
N PRO A 61 -1.24 -16.50 2.66
CA PRO A 61 -0.85 -16.59 1.24
C PRO A 61 -0.96 -15.27 0.49
N THR A 62 -1.74 -14.31 1.01
CA THR A 62 -1.96 -13.01 0.36
C THR A 62 -1.09 -11.91 0.93
N HIS A 63 -0.19 -12.22 1.86
CA HIS A 63 0.74 -11.24 2.42
C HIS A 63 2.06 -11.27 1.67
N VAL A 64 2.70 -10.10 1.56
CA VAL A 64 4.06 -9.98 1.03
C VAL A 64 4.92 -9.35 2.11
N LEU A 65 5.98 -10.06 2.51
CA LEU A 65 6.91 -9.54 3.51
C LEU A 65 7.79 -8.46 2.87
N LEU A 66 7.82 -7.29 3.49
CA LEU A 66 8.68 -6.19 3.10
C LEU A 66 9.63 -5.89 4.25
N THR A 67 10.92 -5.91 3.96
CA THR A 67 11.93 -5.65 5.01
C THR A 67 11.99 -4.17 5.34
N ALA A 68 12.48 -3.86 6.54
CA ALA A 68 12.72 -2.48 6.94
C ALA A 68 13.66 -1.76 5.97
N GLY A 69 14.63 -2.51 5.39
CA GLY A 69 15.55 -1.95 4.40
C GLY A 69 14.87 -1.56 3.10
N GLU A 70 13.82 -2.29 2.69
CA GLU A 70 13.07 -1.97 1.47
C GLU A 70 12.16 -0.77 1.64
N THR A 71 11.54 -0.65 2.80
CA THR A 71 10.51 0.37 3.04
C THR A 71 11.06 1.64 3.65
N GLY A 72 12.11 1.53 4.45
CA GLY A 72 12.57 2.63 5.30
C GLY A 72 11.80 2.75 6.61
N LEU A 73 10.84 1.84 6.86
CA LEU A 73 10.15 1.78 8.14
C LEU A 73 11.08 1.23 9.23
N GLN A 74 10.70 1.41 10.48
CA GLN A 74 11.55 0.99 11.61
C GLN A 74 11.65 -0.52 11.75
N SER A 75 10.66 -1.26 11.26
CA SER A 75 10.65 -2.72 11.36
C SER A 75 10.12 -3.33 10.08
N ASP A 76 10.34 -4.65 9.94
CA ASP A 76 9.75 -5.40 8.84
C ASP A 76 8.23 -5.34 8.91
N SER A 77 7.59 -5.40 7.76
CA SER A 77 6.14 -5.28 7.62
C SER A 77 5.63 -6.34 6.67
N ALA A 78 4.36 -6.66 6.80
CA ALA A 78 3.65 -7.44 5.78
C ALA A 78 2.67 -6.53 5.07
N ALA A 79 2.70 -6.58 3.74
CA ALA A 79 1.69 -5.92 2.93
C ALA A 79 0.49 -6.87 2.81
N ARG A 80 -0.67 -6.42 3.23
CA ARG A 80 -1.89 -7.23 3.23
C ARG A 80 -2.63 -7.01 1.92
N ALA A 81 -2.26 -7.77 0.90
CA ALA A 81 -2.81 -7.58 -0.45
C ALA A 81 -4.32 -7.81 -0.51
N GLU A 82 -4.84 -8.68 0.35
CA GLU A 82 -6.29 -8.92 0.44
C GLU A 82 -7.08 -7.68 0.89
N ASP A 83 -6.39 -6.71 1.50
CA ASP A 83 -7.02 -5.49 1.98
C ASP A 83 -6.80 -4.29 1.04
N VAL A 84 -6.45 -4.55 -0.23
CA VAL A 84 -6.33 -3.47 -1.21
C VAL A 84 -7.61 -2.64 -1.22
N THR A 85 -7.43 -1.31 -1.17
CA THR A 85 -8.58 -0.42 -1.07
C THR A 85 -8.27 0.93 -1.70
N VAL A 86 -9.29 1.76 -1.82
CA VAL A 86 -9.13 3.14 -2.29
C VAL A 86 -9.15 4.08 -1.11
N VAL A 87 -8.34 5.13 -1.20
CA VAL A 87 -8.39 6.24 -0.25
C VAL A 87 -8.39 7.54 -1.02
N LEU A 88 -8.94 8.59 -0.41
CA LEU A 88 -8.90 9.92 -1.00
C LEU A 88 -7.49 10.48 -0.91
N LYS A 89 -6.99 11.02 -2.02
CA LYS A 89 -5.65 11.63 -2.05
C LYS A 89 -5.47 12.66 -0.94
N LYS A 90 -6.51 13.45 -0.68
CA LYS A 90 -6.43 14.53 0.32
C LYS A 90 -6.25 14.01 1.75
N THR A 91 -6.52 12.73 2.01
CA THR A 91 -6.36 12.15 3.34
C THR A 91 -4.96 11.60 3.58
N LEU A 92 -4.16 11.49 2.54
CA LEU A 92 -2.79 11.00 2.66
C LEU A 92 -1.92 12.02 3.37
N ARG A 93 -0.99 11.53 4.19
CA ARG A 93 0.03 12.36 4.85
C ARG A 93 1.38 11.74 4.61
N GLU A 94 2.38 12.58 4.39
CA GLU A 94 3.75 12.09 4.32
C GLU A 94 4.14 11.55 5.68
N PRO A 95 4.78 10.38 5.72
CA PRO A 95 5.31 9.86 6.97
C PRO A 95 6.40 10.79 7.49
N GLN A 96 6.58 10.81 8.82
CA GLN A 96 7.63 11.63 9.45
C GLN A 96 9.03 11.10 9.14
N ALA A 97 9.14 9.81 8.88
CA ALA A 97 10.41 9.18 8.53
C ALA A 97 10.63 9.21 7.02
N ARG A 98 11.91 9.23 6.63
CA ARG A 98 12.26 9.17 5.22
C ARG A 98 12.08 7.75 4.72
N LEU A 99 11.07 7.54 3.88
CA LEU A 99 10.72 6.23 3.38
C LEU A 99 11.25 6.01 1.98
N ARG A 100 11.41 4.76 1.61
CA ARG A 100 11.85 4.36 0.29
C ARG A 100 10.66 4.07 -0.60
N GLN A 101 10.86 4.21 -1.91
CA GLN A 101 9.85 3.86 -2.91
C GLN A 101 10.11 2.43 -3.39
N LEU A 102 9.08 1.60 -3.36
CA LEU A 102 9.18 0.26 -3.89
C LEU A 102 9.20 0.29 -5.42
N GLY A 103 10.05 -0.56 -6.01
CA GLY A 103 10.14 -0.67 -7.45
C GLY A 103 9.00 -1.49 -8.06
N ASP A 104 8.94 -1.48 -9.39
CA ASP A 104 7.87 -2.15 -10.14
C ASP A 104 7.75 -3.63 -9.83
N ARG A 105 8.88 -4.31 -9.63
CA ARG A 105 8.87 -5.75 -9.32
C ARG A 105 8.09 -6.04 -8.04
N ARG A 106 8.33 -5.25 -7.00
CA ARG A 106 7.65 -5.46 -5.71
C ARG A 106 6.17 -5.12 -5.82
N ILE A 107 5.83 -4.10 -6.60
CA ILE A 107 4.42 -3.77 -6.84
C ILE A 107 3.74 -4.92 -7.61
N CYS A 108 4.42 -5.52 -8.57
CA CYS A 108 3.87 -6.68 -9.28
C CYS A 108 3.74 -7.90 -8.36
N ASP A 109 4.65 -8.09 -7.40
CA ASP A 109 4.48 -9.12 -6.37
C ASP A 109 3.19 -8.89 -5.58
N LEU A 110 2.93 -7.64 -5.20
CA LEU A 110 1.71 -7.28 -4.50
C LEU A 110 0.47 -7.55 -5.38
N ALA A 111 0.53 -7.15 -6.64
CA ALA A 111 -0.59 -7.36 -7.58
C ALA A 111 -0.90 -8.84 -7.75
N ALA A 112 0.13 -9.69 -7.79
CA ALA A 112 -0.06 -11.13 -7.88
C ALA A 112 -0.82 -11.66 -6.66
N LYS A 113 -0.54 -11.13 -5.47
CA LYS A 113 -1.24 -11.54 -4.26
C LYS A 113 -2.67 -11.00 -4.21
N VAL A 114 -2.93 -9.83 -4.77
CA VAL A 114 -4.31 -9.33 -4.94
C VAL A 114 -5.08 -10.29 -5.85
N THR A 115 -4.47 -10.67 -6.96
CA THR A 115 -5.06 -11.63 -7.91
C THR A 115 -5.39 -12.94 -7.22
N LEU A 116 -4.47 -13.44 -6.40
CA LEU A 116 -4.68 -14.66 -5.61
C LEU A 116 -5.86 -14.50 -4.65
N ALA A 117 -5.95 -13.34 -3.97
CA ALA A 117 -7.03 -13.06 -3.03
C ALA A 117 -8.39 -13.05 -3.73
N MET A 118 -8.42 -12.69 -5.02
CA MET A 118 -9.64 -12.69 -5.82
C MET A 118 -9.96 -14.06 -6.43
N GLY A 119 -9.11 -15.05 -6.22
CA GLY A 119 -9.32 -16.39 -6.76
C GLY A 119 -8.85 -16.57 -8.20
N CYS A 120 -8.06 -15.64 -8.73
CA CYS A 120 -7.62 -15.66 -10.13
C CYS A 120 -6.12 -15.92 -10.27
N GLY A 121 -5.51 -16.54 -9.27
CA GLY A 121 -4.11 -16.95 -9.35
C GLY A 121 -3.92 -18.18 -10.23
N PRO A 122 -2.66 -18.60 -10.44
CA PRO A 122 -2.39 -19.84 -11.17
C PRO A 122 -3.10 -21.03 -10.52
N LEU A 123 -3.65 -21.93 -11.32
CA LEU A 123 -4.38 -23.10 -10.81
C LEU A 123 -3.54 -23.92 -9.83
N GLN A 124 -2.23 -24.00 -10.05
CA GLN A 124 -1.32 -24.74 -9.17
C GLN A 124 -1.17 -24.09 -7.79
N ALA A 125 -1.49 -22.81 -7.66
CA ALA A 125 -1.39 -22.08 -6.40
C ALA A 125 -2.67 -22.16 -5.57
N ILE A 126 -3.74 -22.70 -6.12
CA ILE A 126 -5.05 -22.83 -5.48
C ILE A 126 -5.24 -24.29 -5.06
N PRO A 127 -5.24 -24.58 -3.74
CA PRO A 127 -5.45 -25.95 -3.27
C PRO A 127 -6.83 -26.49 -3.61
#